data_152ece13571139ba87adce0bc91e0196
#
_entry.id   152ece13571139ba87adce0bc91e0196
#
_cell.length_a   1.000
_cell.length_b   1.000
_cell.length_c   1.000
_cell.angle_alpha   90.00
_cell.angle_beta   90.00
_cell.angle_gamma   90.00
#
_symmetry.space_group_name_H-M   'P 1'
#
loop_
_entity.id
_entity.type
_entity.pdbx_description
1 polymer ?
#
loop_
_entity_poly.entity_id
_entity_poly.type
_entity_poly.pdbx_seq_one_letter_code
_entity_poly.pdbx_strand_id
1 'polypeptide(L)'
;MPTLSTVTIPTVVSTKFPAKLKVAADSGFTHYVKISLSEANNNDTFHIVAVDDGANNEKIFRAAKIIQHLLTNQPDSKYGADKSRIAKTLAERDATLMLTENDEQNDEMLTKIFINELIRQDKLNDAVTNSGLAHSFDTSSLEKFVVSMMVLNEDDMDTLVTSIASTLVTSKETPNWLRNSQSLMYRELTVEGDCHYMSNFADYCANLGKKAERDAAFEEILHLVQAQGIAPNTATAALQNDIQAHALSIYNDIQSGKPTVWRPTQYDWDDWKSDDFDPESVKQTGPSYSHEYFAAAFEAYMGVAKANGHGLDGYQALTREEMQTQDPQAVDWISGLFHGYLQYTANIDSAGVKLYTEKTNPGTVPTFRMAPNKDGLIEAYTYKSQWLTKVKIIGDDAMNVIGNDQNNTFEGNSKDNSIYGEGGINTYIVPHKLAECTVIKAKSVSVECPNTGTDELYDIQNIQFTDQTLDVTKL
;
A
#
# COMPACT_ATOMS: atom_id res chain seq x y z
N MET A 1 26.08 -9.25 10.07
CA MET A 1 24.64 -9.39 9.81
C MET A 1 24.25 -8.16 9.05
N PRO A 2 23.59 -8.26 7.88
CA PRO A 2 23.10 -7.06 7.21
C PRO A 2 22.06 -6.41 8.13
N THR A 3 22.21 -5.11 8.33
CA THR A 3 21.25 -4.29 9.07
C THR A 3 19.90 -4.40 8.38
N LEU A 4 18.91 -4.92 9.09
CA LEU A 4 17.50 -4.83 8.71
C LEU A 4 17.16 -3.38 8.35
N SER A 5 16.20 -3.21 7.46
CA SER A 5 15.67 -1.91 6.99
C SER A 5 15.74 -0.83 8.07
N THR A 6 16.34 0.29 7.71
CA THR A 6 16.33 1.49 8.55
C THR A 6 14.99 2.25 8.51
N VAL A 7 14.01 1.74 7.75
CA VAL A 7 12.68 2.35 7.60
C VAL A 7 11.84 2.11 8.83
N THR A 8 11.52 3.16 9.56
CA THR A 8 10.73 3.09 10.80
C THR A 8 9.36 3.73 10.62
N ILE A 9 8.32 2.96 10.94
CA ILE A 9 6.93 3.41 10.97
C ILE A 9 6.60 3.82 12.41
N PRO A 10 5.97 5.00 12.64
CA PRO A 10 5.50 5.36 13.97
C PRO A 10 4.34 4.45 14.41
N THR A 11 4.18 4.30 15.72
CA THR A 11 3.07 3.53 16.31
C THR A 11 1.80 4.35 16.50
N VAL A 12 1.84 5.65 16.21
CA VAL A 12 0.71 6.57 16.39
C VAL A 12 0.63 7.50 15.19
N VAL A 13 -0.57 7.68 14.67
CA VAL A 13 -0.87 8.70 13.65
C VAL A 13 -0.96 10.06 14.34
N SER A 14 -0.35 11.06 13.75
CA SER A 14 -0.34 12.43 14.26
C SER A 14 -1.47 13.26 13.66
N THR A 15 -2.04 14.16 14.45
CA THR A 15 -2.91 15.25 13.95
C THR A 15 -2.15 16.56 13.73
N LYS A 16 -0.82 16.56 13.96
CA LYS A 16 0.04 17.74 13.78
C LYS A 16 0.88 17.58 12.52
N PHE A 17 0.71 18.50 11.61
CA PHE A 17 1.43 18.58 10.36
C PHE A 17 2.70 19.42 10.48
N PRO A 18 3.81 19.05 9.80
CA PRO A 18 4.96 19.93 9.69
C PRO A 18 4.62 21.16 8.82
N ALA A 19 5.32 22.27 9.03
CA ALA A 19 5.04 23.54 8.35
C ALA A 19 4.98 23.42 6.82
N LYS A 20 5.80 22.56 6.22
CA LYS A 20 5.82 22.35 4.76
C LYS A 20 4.55 21.66 4.21
N LEU A 21 3.81 20.94 5.04
CA LEU A 21 2.55 20.27 4.69
C LEU A 21 1.31 21.02 5.23
N LYS A 22 1.49 22.28 5.67
CA LYS A 22 0.37 23.08 6.20
C LYS A 22 -0.77 23.23 5.21
N VAL A 23 -0.46 23.37 3.91
CA VAL A 23 -1.48 23.49 2.86
C VAL A 23 -2.37 22.23 2.82
N ALA A 24 -1.80 21.02 2.97
CA ALA A 24 -2.59 19.79 3.04
C ALA A 24 -3.56 19.82 4.24
N ALA A 25 -3.08 20.22 5.43
CA ALA A 25 -3.93 20.37 6.62
C ALA A 25 -5.04 21.42 6.43
N ASP A 26 -4.70 22.58 5.86
CA ASP A 26 -5.65 23.66 5.60
C ASP A 26 -6.70 23.26 4.52
N SER A 27 -6.40 22.25 3.72
CA SER A 27 -7.30 21.72 2.69
C SER A 27 -8.21 20.59 3.17
N GLY A 28 -8.01 20.08 4.41
CA GLY A 28 -8.91 19.12 5.05
C GLY A 28 -8.29 17.79 5.44
N PHE A 29 -7.00 17.53 5.15
CA PHE A 29 -6.32 16.36 5.72
C PHE A 29 -6.18 16.52 7.23
N THR A 30 -6.52 15.48 7.98
CA THR A 30 -6.60 15.50 9.44
C THR A 30 -5.54 14.63 10.10
N HIS A 31 -4.94 13.70 9.34
CA HIS A 31 -4.00 12.68 9.83
C HIS A 31 -2.68 12.77 9.08
N TYR A 32 -1.60 12.55 9.81
CA TYR A 32 -0.24 12.61 9.29
C TYR A 32 0.63 11.48 9.84
N VAL A 33 1.35 10.80 8.96
CA VAL A 33 2.38 9.82 9.33
C VAL A 33 3.72 10.25 8.76
N LYS A 34 4.71 10.33 9.65
CA LYS A 34 6.11 10.51 9.30
C LYS A 34 6.81 9.15 9.29
N ILE A 35 7.18 8.65 8.12
CA ILE A 35 8.01 7.46 7.99
C ILE A 35 9.46 7.90 7.97
N SER A 36 10.27 7.42 8.93
CA SER A 36 11.71 7.66 8.94
C SER A 36 12.39 6.70 7.98
N LEU A 37 13.15 7.23 7.02
CA LEU A 37 13.84 6.47 5.98
C LEU A 37 15.32 6.20 6.31
N SER A 38 15.83 6.75 7.41
CA SER A 38 17.21 6.60 7.85
C SER A 38 17.32 6.72 9.37
N GLU A 39 18.05 5.81 9.99
CA GLU A 39 18.41 5.94 11.42
C GLU A 39 19.44 7.07 11.66
N ALA A 40 20.29 7.31 10.66
CA ALA A 40 21.38 8.29 10.77
C ALA A 40 20.89 9.74 10.57
N ASN A 41 19.75 9.93 9.89
CA ASN A 41 19.23 11.26 9.56
C ASN A 41 17.71 11.32 9.71
N ASN A 42 17.23 11.87 10.82
CA ASN A 42 15.80 12.06 11.11
C ASN A 42 15.08 12.98 10.11
N ASN A 43 15.79 13.62 9.19
CA ASN A 43 15.21 14.46 8.13
C ASN A 43 14.92 13.67 6.86
N ASP A 44 15.49 12.46 6.71
CA ASP A 44 15.16 11.58 5.59
C ASP A 44 13.79 10.95 5.87
N THR A 45 12.75 11.52 5.26
CA THR A 45 11.36 11.19 5.59
C THR A 45 10.52 11.00 4.35
N PHE A 46 9.61 10.03 4.43
CA PHE A 46 8.48 9.88 3.54
C PHE A 46 7.22 10.32 4.29
N HIS A 47 6.28 10.94 3.60
CA HIS A 47 5.09 11.53 4.19
C HIS A 47 3.83 10.79 3.76
N ILE A 48 2.93 10.54 4.72
CA ILE A 48 1.54 10.20 4.43
C ILE A 48 0.67 11.31 5.03
N VAL A 49 -0.17 11.91 4.19
CA VAL A 49 -1.26 12.80 4.63
C VAL A 49 -2.57 12.07 4.37
N ALA A 50 -3.49 12.11 5.32
CA ALA A 50 -4.68 11.27 5.26
C ALA A 50 -5.90 11.97 5.85
N VAL A 51 -7.08 11.62 5.37
CA VAL A 51 -8.33 11.84 6.10
C VAL A 51 -8.50 10.75 7.16
N ASP A 52 -9.46 10.88 8.06
CA ASP A 52 -9.80 9.81 9.02
C ASP A 52 -10.30 8.56 8.26
N ASP A 53 -9.71 7.39 8.52
CA ASP A 53 -10.11 6.14 7.87
C ASP A 53 -11.30 5.44 8.57
N GLY A 54 -11.75 5.97 9.71
CA GLY A 54 -12.83 5.41 10.50
C GLY A 54 -12.56 3.99 11.05
N ALA A 55 -11.32 3.48 10.92
CA ALA A 55 -10.91 2.11 11.25
C ALA A 55 -9.68 2.06 12.16
N ASN A 56 -9.60 2.94 13.15
CA ASN A 56 -8.48 3.03 14.08
C ASN A 56 -7.10 3.23 13.38
N ASN A 57 -7.09 3.86 12.22
CA ASN A 57 -5.92 4.12 11.38
C ASN A 57 -5.27 2.84 10.77
N GLU A 58 -5.97 1.71 10.74
CA GLU A 58 -5.40 0.46 10.22
C GLU A 58 -5.06 0.56 8.73
N LYS A 59 -5.88 1.24 7.94
CA LYS A 59 -5.59 1.48 6.52
C LYS A 59 -4.38 2.38 6.33
N ILE A 60 -4.26 3.45 7.12
CA ILE A 60 -3.09 4.33 7.11
C ILE A 60 -1.83 3.55 7.48
N PHE A 61 -1.89 2.70 8.52
CA PHE A 61 -0.76 1.85 8.90
C PHE A 61 -0.44 0.80 7.85
N ARG A 62 -1.43 0.22 7.17
CA ARG A 62 -1.17 -0.73 6.09
C ARG A 62 -0.41 -0.07 4.94
N ALA A 63 -0.79 1.12 4.51
CA ALA A 63 -0.05 1.88 3.51
C ALA A 63 1.41 2.10 3.94
N ALA A 64 1.62 2.54 5.20
CA ALA A 64 2.97 2.71 5.76
C ALA A 64 3.78 1.40 5.78
N LYS A 65 3.16 0.28 6.10
CA LYS A 65 3.80 -1.06 6.11
C LYS A 65 4.19 -1.52 4.70
N ILE A 66 3.38 -1.21 3.68
CA ILE A 66 3.74 -1.49 2.28
C ILE A 66 4.96 -0.68 1.86
N ILE A 67 5.01 0.61 2.18
CA ILE A 67 6.18 1.45 1.95
C ILE A 67 7.42 0.84 2.64
N GLN A 68 7.29 0.41 3.89
CA GLN A 68 8.36 -0.27 4.62
C GLN A 68 8.82 -1.54 3.89
N HIS A 69 7.89 -2.37 3.41
CA HIS A 69 8.22 -3.59 2.65
C HIS A 69 9.01 -3.27 1.39
N LEU A 70 8.55 -2.31 0.58
CA LEU A 70 9.22 -1.92 -0.66
C LEU A 70 10.63 -1.36 -0.42
N LEU A 71 10.86 -0.71 0.70
CA LEU A 71 12.14 -0.09 1.05
C LEU A 71 13.03 -0.94 1.97
N THR A 72 12.56 -2.13 2.40
CA THR A 72 13.39 -3.07 3.18
C THR A 72 14.50 -3.64 2.31
N ASN A 73 15.76 -3.56 2.79
CA ASN A 73 16.90 -4.14 2.12
C ASN A 73 16.74 -5.66 1.96
N GLN A 74 17.05 -6.16 0.78
CA GLN A 74 17.09 -7.59 0.47
C GLN A 74 18.54 -8.02 0.21
N PRO A 75 19.25 -8.53 1.21
CA PRO A 75 20.63 -8.96 1.07
C PRO A 75 20.82 -9.93 -0.11
N ASP A 76 21.98 -9.83 -0.75
CA ASP A 76 22.39 -10.69 -1.88
C ASP A 76 21.55 -10.53 -3.16
N SER A 77 20.58 -9.61 -3.20
CA SER A 77 19.81 -9.33 -4.39
C SER A 77 20.50 -8.31 -5.32
N LYS A 78 20.13 -8.36 -6.60
CA LYS A 78 20.78 -7.55 -7.65
C LYS A 78 20.57 -6.03 -7.48
N TYR A 79 19.36 -5.62 -7.10
CA TYR A 79 18.97 -4.22 -7.02
C TYR A 79 18.52 -3.79 -5.61
N GLY A 80 18.17 -4.76 -4.77
CA GLY A 80 17.55 -4.53 -3.46
C GLY A 80 18.49 -4.69 -2.28
N ALA A 81 19.77 -5.02 -2.50
CA ALA A 81 20.73 -5.29 -1.42
C ALA A 81 20.96 -4.06 -0.52
N ASP A 82 20.95 -2.87 -1.10
CA ASP A 82 21.02 -1.60 -0.40
C ASP A 82 20.07 -0.58 -1.05
N LYS A 83 18.97 -0.31 -0.41
CA LYS A 83 17.94 0.66 -0.84
C LYS A 83 18.09 2.05 -0.23
N SER A 84 19.18 2.30 0.48
CA SER A 84 19.42 3.61 1.13
C SER A 84 19.39 4.77 0.14
N ARG A 85 19.86 4.55 -1.11
CA ARG A 85 19.82 5.57 -2.17
C ARG A 85 18.40 5.83 -2.65
N ILE A 86 17.55 4.79 -2.81
CA ILE A 86 16.13 4.94 -3.16
C ILE A 86 15.43 5.73 -2.05
N ALA A 87 15.61 5.33 -0.80
CA ALA A 87 15.05 6.00 0.37
C ALA A 87 15.48 7.47 0.45
N LYS A 88 16.77 7.75 0.23
CA LYS A 88 17.30 9.12 0.19
C LYS A 88 16.69 9.95 -0.94
N THR A 89 16.55 9.39 -2.12
CA THR A 89 15.94 10.08 -3.28
C THR A 89 14.48 10.43 -2.98
N LEU A 90 13.70 9.51 -2.40
CA LEU A 90 12.34 9.77 -1.95
C LEU A 90 12.27 10.94 -0.94
N ALA A 91 13.19 10.96 0.03
CA ALA A 91 13.25 12.01 1.04
C ALA A 91 13.63 13.39 0.43
N GLU A 92 14.63 13.43 -0.46
CA GLU A 92 15.07 14.65 -1.15
C GLU A 92 13.98 15.24 -2.05
N ARG A 93 13.08 14.39 -2.55
CA ARG A 93 11.93 14.78 -3.38
C ARG A 93 10.67 15.06 -2.56
N ASP A 94 10.72 14.92 -1.23
CA ASP A 94 9.55 15.06 -0.35
C ASP A 94 8.38 14.13 -0.76
N ALA A 95 8.66 12.89 -1.19
CA ALA A 95 7.64 11.96 -1.66
C ALA A 95 6.50 11.83 -0.64
N THR A 96 5.26 12.00 -1.11
CA THR A 96 4.08 12.09 -0.25
C THR A 96 2.94 11.23 -0.80
N LEU A 97 2.41 10.34 0.04
CA LEU A 97 1.19 9.60 -0.24
C LEU A 97 0.00 10.34 0.37
N MET A 98 -1.05 10.54 -0.42
CA MET A 98 -2.31 11.15 0.01
C MET A 98 -3.38 10.07 0.10
N LEU A 99 -4.02 9.92 1.28
CA LEU A 99 -5.07 8.95 1.51
C LEU A 99 -6.41 9.63 1.70
N THR A 100 -7.36 9.30 0.84
CA THR A 100 -8.73 9.83 0.82
C THR A 100 -9.74 8.69 0.85
N GLU A 101 -11.02 8.97 1.05
CA GLU A 101 -12.05 7.93 1.14
C GLU A 101 -12.38 7.32 -0.24
N ASN A 102 -12.59 8.19 -1.24
CA ASN A 102 -13.05 7.84 -2.58
C ASN A 102 -12.64 8.94 -3.58
N ASP A 103 -12.99 8.77 -4.88
CA ASP A 103 -12.66 9.70 -5.95
C ASP A 103 -13.21 11.10 -5.68
N GLU A 104 -14.49 11.22 -5.30
CA GLU A 104 -15.14 12.52 -5.07
C GLU A 104 -14.39 13.32 -4.00
N GLN A 105 -14.03 12.67 -2.88
CA GLN A 105 -13.24 13.32 -1.85
C GLN A 105 -11.81 13.61 -2.31
N ASN A 106 -11.20 12.72 -3.09
CA ASN A 106 -9.86 12.93 -3.64
C ASN A 106 -9.83 14.19 -4.51
N ASP A 107 -10.75 14.31 -5.45
CA ASP A 107 -10.85 15.47 -6.36
C ASP A 107 -11.15 16.76 -5.61
N GLU A 108 -12.05 16.71 -4.63
CA GLU A 108 -12.33 17.84 -3.76
C GLU A 108 -11.08 18.30 -2.99
N MET A 109 -10.33 17.35 -2.41
CA MET A 109 -9.13 17.64 -1.62
C MET A 109 -7.99 18.18 -2.49
N LEU A 110 -7.75 17.58 -3.67
CA LEU A 110 -6.77 18.07 -4.64
C LEU A 110 -7.11 19.47 -5.11
N THR A 111 -8.36 19.73 -5.46
CA THR A 111 -8.82 21.06 -5.86
C THR A 111 -8.58 22.10 -4.76
N LYS A 112 -8.88 21.76 -3.49
CA LYS A 112 -8.62 22.64 -2.36
C LYS A 112 -7.12 22.90 -2.13
N ILE A 113 -6.29 21.84 -2.25
CA ILE A 113 -4.83 21.97 -2.16
C ILE A 113 -4.32 22.93 -3.23
N PHE A 114 -4.76 22.75 -4.48
CA PHE A 114 -4.31 23.56 -5.62
C PHE A 114 -4.68 25.03 -5.44
N ILE A 115 -5.92 25.31 -5.04
CA ILE A 115 -6.38 26.67 -4.77
C ILE A 115 -5.62 27.29 -3.61
N ASN A 116 -5.49 26.58 -2.48
CA ASN A 116 -4.75 27.07 -1.31
C ASN A 116 -3.28 27.36 -1.63
N GLU A 117 -2.66 26.50 -2.44
CA GLU A 117 -1.28 26.69 -2.85
C GLU A 117 -1.13 27.91 -3.78
N LEU A 118 -2.07 28.13 -4.71
CA LEU A 118 -2.06 29.34 -5.56
C LEU A 118 -2.36 30.62 -4.76
N ILE A 119 -3.22 30.55 -3.74
CA ILE A 119 -3.42 31.68 -2.79
C ILE A 119 -2.10 31.99 -2.08
N ARG A 120 -1.40 30.96 -1.57
CA ARG A 120 -0.11 31.13 -0.89
C ARG A 120 0.96 31.76 -1.80
N GLN A 121 0.92 31.44 -3.10
CA GLN A 121 1.83 31.98 -4.10
C GLN A 121 1.39 33.33 -4.71
N ASP A 122 0.23 33.85 -4.33
CA ASP A 122 -0.42 35.02 -4.96
C ASP A 122 -0.65 34.87 -6.48
N LYS A 123 -0.97 33.64 -6.92
CA LYS A 123 -1.15 33.25 -8.34
C LYS A 123 -2.55 32.80 -8.72
N LEU A 124 -3.50 32.79 -7.78
CA LEU A 124 -4.85 32.36 -8.10
C LEU A 124 -5.54 33.27 -9.15
N ASN A 125 -5.27 34.57 -9.11
CA ASN A 125 -5.76 35.49 -10.13
C ASN A 125 -5.19 35.22 -11.51
N ASP A 126 -3.93 34.75 -11.59
CA ASP A 126 -3.32 34.36 -12.88
C ASP A 126 -4.04 33.14 -13.46
N ALA A 127 -4.33 32.13 -12.63
CA ALA A 127 -5.08 30.94 -13.04
C ALA A 127 -6.48 31.30 -13.54
N VAL A 128 -7.20 32.17 -12.82
CA VAL A 128 -8.53 32.66 -13.25
C VAL A 128 -8.42 33.41 -14.59
N THR A 129 -7.44 34.27 -14.74
CA THR A 129 -7.24 35.03 -16.00
C THR A 129 -6.92 34.07 -17.15
N ASN A 130 -6.07 33.10 -16.92
CA ASN A 130 -5.65 32.12 -17.94
C ASN A 130 -6.79 31.18 -18.37
N SER A 131 -7.80 30.95 -17.51
CA SER A 131 -8.98 30.17 -17.87
C SER A 131 -9.83 30.83 -18.96
N GLY A 132 -9.73 32.16 -19.10
CA GLY A 132 -10.52 32.94 -20.07
C GLY A 132 -12.00 33.03 -19.73
N LEU A 133 -12.44 32.55 -18.57
CA LEU A 133 -13.82 32.62 -18.13
C LEU A 133 -14.25 34.06 -17.82
N ALA A 134 -15.42 34.46 -18.33
CA ALA A 134 -15.99 35.80 -18.10
C ALA A 134 -16.68 35.95 -16.72
N HIS A 135 -16.51 34.99 -15.82
CA HIS A 135 -17.09 34.97 -14.49
C HIS A 135 -16.22 35.75 -13.48
N SER A 136 -16.86 36.33 -12.46
CA SER A 136 -16.16 37.03 -11.38
C SER A 136 -15.92 36.10 -10.21
N PHE A 137 -14.66 35.91 -9.84
CA PHE A 137 -14.24 35.06 -8.73
C PHE A 137 -13.70 35.89 -7.56
N ASP A 138 -14.06 35.52 -6.34
CA ASP A 138 -13.45 36.09 -5.13
C ASP A 138 -12.22 35.25 -4.73
N THR A 139 -11.06 35.68 -5.16
CA THR A 139 -9.76 35.00 -4.93
C THR A 139 -9.14 35.30 -3.57
N SER A 140 -9.85 35.96 -2.65
CA SER A 140 -9.29 36.41 -1.36
C SER A 140 -9.13 35.31 -0.32
N SER A 141 -9.84 34.18 -0.45
CA SER A 141 -9.71 32.98 0.38
C SER A 141 -10.26 31.76 -0.32
N LEU A 142 -9.83 30.55 0.11
CA LEU A 142 -10.37 29.28 -0.38
C LEU A 142 -11.88 29.22 -0.33
N GLU A 143 -12.46 29.52 0.85
CA GLU A 143 -13.91 29.44 1.09
C GLU A 143 -14.70 30.33 0.11
N LYS A 144 -14.27 31.58 -0.09
CA LYS A 144 -14.95 32.51 -0.99
C LYS A 144 -14.76 32.13 -2.47
N PHE A 145 -13.58 31.63 -2.80
CA PHE A 145 -13.32 31.15 -4.14
C PHE A 145 -14.20 29.94 -4.49
N VAL A 146 -14.26 28.94 -3.61
CA VAL A 146 -15.14 27.77 -3.77
C VAL A 146 -16.61 28.19 -3.92
N VAL A 147 -17.09 29.15 -3.11
CA VAL A 147 -18.46 29.68 -3.27
C VAL A 147 -18.65 30.32 -4.64
N SER A 148 -17.66 31.05 -5.16
CA SER A 148 -17.75 31.65 -6.50
C SER A 148 -17.70 30.62 -7.65
N MET A 149 -17.16 29.42 -7.41
CA MET A 149 -17.17 28.31 -8.36
C MET A 149 -18.51 27.58 -8.46
N MET A 150 -19.33 27.58 -7.38
CA MET A 150 -20.58 26.82 -7.31
C MET A 150 -21.63 27.19 -8.38
N VAL A 151 -21.46 28.30 -9.05
CA VAL A 151 -22.40 28.78 -10.11
C VAL A 151 -21.93 28.40 -11.53
N LEU A 152 -20.76 27.76 -11.65
CA LEU A 152 -20.23 27.30 -12.93
C LEU A 152 -20.99 26.06 -13.41
N ASN A 153 -21.14 25.93 -14.73
CA ASN A 153 -21.50 24.65 -15.33
C ASN A 153 -20.27 23.72 -15.39
N GLU A 154 -20.47 22.49 -15.78
CA GLU A 154 -19.43 21.45 -15.81
C GLU A 154 -18.24 21.85 -16.73
N ASP A 155 -18.50 22.31 -17.96
CA ASP A 155 -17.46 22.70 -18.92
C ASP A 155 -16.60 23.87 -18.41
N ASP A 156 -17.23 24.88 -17.79
CA ASP A 156 -16.52 26.02 -17.21
C ASP A 156 -15.73 25.60 -15.95
N MET A 157 -16.25 24.66 -15.16
CA MET A 157 -15.56 24.09 -14.02
C MET A 157 -14.29 23.35 -14.46
N ASP A 158 -14.38 22.47 -15.44
CA ASP A 158 -13.22 21.73 -15.98
C ASP A 158 -12.17 22.68 -16.57
N THR A 159 -12.62 23.72 -17.27
CA THR A 159 -11.73 24.76 -17.82
C THR A 159 -10.98 25.47 -16.70
N LEU A 160 -11.65 25.82 -15.61
CA LEU A 160 -11.03 26.49 -14.46
C LEU A 160 -10.05 25.57 -13.73
N VAL A 161 -10.45 24.35 -13.44
CA VAL A 161 -9.61 23.35 -12.74
C VAL A 161 -8.35 23.05 -13.55
N THR A 162 -8.49 22.89 -14.86
CA THR A 162 -7.35 22.71 -15.78
C THR A 162 -6.39 23.90 -15.75
N SER A 163 -6.90 25.14 -15.73
CA SER A 163 -6.09 26.35 -15.64
C SER A 163 -5.36 26.46 -14.29
N ILE A 164 -6.03 26.10 -13.20
CA ILE A 164 -5.45 26.01 -11.84
C ILE A 164 -4.28 25.02 -11.83
N ALA A 165 -4.51 23.80 -12.30
CA ALA A 165 -3.49 22.76 -12.36
C ALA A 165 -2.28 23.19 -13.23
N SER A 166 -2.52 23.71 -14.42
CA SER A 166 -1.48 24.20 -15.33
C SER A 166 -0.64 25.33 -14.72
N THR A 167 -1.28 26.24 -14.00
CA THR A 167 -0.59 27.35 -13.32
C THR A 167 0.33 26.83 -12.21
N LEU A 168 -0.09 25.79 -11.46
CA LEU A 168 0.74 25.14 -10.44
C LEU A 168 1.91 24.38 -11.05
N VAL A 169 1.68 23.59 -12.08
CA VAL A 169 2.73 22.78 -12.73
C VAL A 169 3.86 23.68 -13.26
N THR A 170 3.52 24.82 -13.85
CA THR A 170 4.50 25.78 -14.38
C THR A 170 5.15 26.65 -13.30
N SER A 171 4.57 26.72 -12.11
CA SER A 171 5.10 27.54 -11.00
C SER A 171 6.31 26.89 -10.34
N LYS A 172 7.45 27.59 -10.34
CA LYS A 172 8.66 27.14 -9.63
C LYS A 172 8.51 27.13 -8.10
N GLU A 173 7.47 27.76 -7.57
CA GLU A 173 7.18 27.87 -6.13
C GLU A 173 6.33 26.72 -5.60
N THR A 174 5.77 25.88 -6.48
CA THR A 174 5.02 24.69 -6.08
C THR A 174 5.94 23.74 -5.33
N PRO A 175 5.56 23.35 -4.08
CA PRO A 175 6.45 22.58 -3.21
C PRO A 175 6.65 21.15 -3.74
N ASN A 176 7.81 20.59 -3.46
CA ASN A 176 8.17 19.24 -3.91
C ASN A 176 7.16 18.19 -3.45
N TRP A 177 6.67 18.28 -2.22
CA TRP A 177 5.71 17.30 -1.71
C TRP A 177 4.43 17.21 -2.56
N LEU A 178 3.98 18.32 -3.14
CA LEU A 178 2.80 18.35 -4.00
C LEU A 178 3.12 17.84 -5.42
N ARG A 179 4.29 18.18 -5.94
CA ARG A 179 4.75 17.67 -7.25
C ARG A 179 5.03 16.17 -7.27
N ASN A 180 5.42 15.63 -6.13
CA ASN A 180 5.87 14.26 -5.96
C ASN A 180 4.91 13.49 -5.03
N SER A 181 3.62 13.75 -5.18
CA SER A 181 2.57 13.03 -4.46
C SER A 181 1.87 11.99 -5.35
N GLN A 182 1.28 11.01 -4.68
CA GLN A 182 0.39 10.00 -5.26
C GLN A 182 -0.85 9.90 -4.38
N SER A 183 -2.01 9.76 -4.98
CA SER A 183 -3.26 9.49 -4.26
C SER A 183 -3.52 7.99 -4.17
N LEU A 184 -4.14 7.57 -3.06
CA LEU A 184 -4.68 6.23 -2.88
C LEU A 184 -5.95 6.34 -2.05
N MET A 185 -7.00 5.67 -2.47
CA MET A 185 -8.30 5.75 -1.80
C MET A 185 -8.50 4.59 -0.84
N TYR A 186 -9.17 4.82 0.28
CA TYR A 186 -9.47 3.76 1.25
C TYR A 186 -10.32 2.62 0.69
N ARG A 187 -11.13 2.88 -0.34
CA ARG A 187 -11.85 1.83 -1.06
C ARG A 187 -10.92 0.88 -1.83
N GLU A 188 -9.70 1.30 -2.14
CA GLU A 188 -8.66 0.57 -2.87
C GLU A 188 -7.55 0.05 -1.95
N LEU A 189 -7.74 0.19 -0.64
CA LEU A 189 -6.80 -0.27 0.36
C LEU A 189 -7.52 -1.20 1.33
N THR A 190 -7.23 -2.51 1.24
CA THR A 190 -7.79 -3.52 2.14
C THR A 190 -6.82 -3.86 3.25
N VAL A 191 -7.32 -4.01 4.48
CA VAL A 191 -6.53 -4.52 5.62
C VAL A 191 -6.60 -6.05 5.60
N GLU A 192 -5.51 -6.72 5.93
CA GLU A 192 -5.46 -8.17 6.00
C GLU A 192 -6.52 -8.70 6.99
N GLY A 193 -7.34 -9.63 6.52
CA GLY A 193 -8.43 -10.21 7.31
C GLY A 193 -9.71 -9.38 7.35
N ASP A 194 -9.75 -8.16 6.81
CA ASP A 194 -11.04 -7.49 6.64
C ASP A 194 -11.90 -8.18 5.58
N CYS A 195 -13.17 -7.85 5.52
CA CYS A 195 -14.12 -8.49 4.61
C CYS A 195 -13.66 -8.38 3.14
N HIS A 196 -13.16 -7.25 2.72
CA HIS A 196 -12.73 -7.01 1.34
C HIS A 196 -11.43 -7.76 1.01
N TYR A 197 -10.52 -7.86 1.95
CA TYR A 197 -9.32 -8.65 1.79
C TYR A 197 -9.65 -10.13 1.57
N MET A 198 -10.64 -10.64 2.32
CA MET A 198 -11.02 -12.05 2.32
C MET A 198 -11.80 -12.48 1.07
N SER A 199 -12.60 -11.62 0.45
CA SER A 199 -13.55 -12.06 -0.57
C SER A 199 -13.49 -11.35 -1.91
N ASN A 200 -12.92 -10.18 -2.03
CA ASN A 200 -12.94 -9.31 -3.22
C ASN A 200 -14.35 -9.04 -3.82
N PHE A 201 -15.44 -9.38 -3.11
CA PHE A 201 -16.79 -9.18 -3.59
C PHE A 201 -17.41 -7.94 -2.94
N ALA A 202 -17.53 -6.86 -3.69
CA ALA A 202 -18.20 -5.62 -3.24
C ALA A 202 -19.56 -5.90 -2.60
N ASP A 203 -20.37 -6.80 -3.17
CA ASP A 203 -21.69 -7.19 -2.65
C ASP A 203 -21.62 -7.91 -1.30
N TYR A 204 -20.50 -8.58 -1.00
CA TYR A 204 -20.33 -9.33 0.23
C TYR A 204 -20.17 -8.41 1.44
N CYS A 205 -19.45 -7.32 1.25
CA CYS A 205 -19.16 -6.34 2.29
C CYS A 205 -20.09 -5.12 2.27
N ALA A 206 -21.03 -5.05 1.31
CA ALA A 206 -21.90 -3.90 1.11
C ALA A 206 -22.73 -3.53 2.35
N ASN A 207 -23.09 -4.53 3.16
CA ASN A 207 -23.84 -4.32 4.41
C ASN A 207 -23.00 -3.63 5.53
N LEU A 208 -21.69 -3.49 5.33
CA LEU A 208 -20.80 -2.79 6.26
C LEU A 208 -20.60 -1.31 5.90
N GLY A 209 -21.32 -0.80 4.89
CA GLY A 209 -21.17 0.58 4.40
C GLY A 209 -19.82 0.88 3.75
N LYS A 210 -18.96 -0.13 3.56
CA LYS A 210 -17.64 0.00 2.94
C LYS A 210 -17.70 -0.52 1.52
N LYS A 211 -17.49 0.35 0.54
CA LYS A 211 -17.26 -0.05 -0.84
C LYS A 211 -15.75 -0.23 -1.02
N ALA A 212 -15.28 -1.44 -1.27
CA ALA A 212 -13.96 -1.67 -1.84
C ALA A 212 -14.14 -2.21 -3.25
N GLU A 213 -13.37 -1.73 -4.17
CA GLU A 213 -13.42 -2.17 -5.56
C GLU A 213 -12.35 -3.23 -5.82
N ARG A 214 -11.13 -2.96 -5.42
CA ARG A 214 -9.98 -3.86 -5.50
C ARG A 214 -8.92 -3.46 -4.48
N ASP A 215 -7.89 -4.26 -4.31
CA ASP A 215 -6.72 -3.89 -3.51
C ASP A 215 -5.65 -3.29 -4.43
N ALA A 216 -5.65 -1.97 -4.60
CA ALA A 216 -4.68 -1.23 -5.41
C ALA A 216 -3.51 -0.67 -4.59
N ALA A 217 -3.41 -1.05 -3.30
CA ALA A 217 -2.40 -0.45 -2.43
C ALA A 217 -0.96 -0.76 -2.88
N PHE A 218 -0.71 -1.93 -3.47
CA PHE A 218 0.62 -2.25 -4.01
C PHE A 218 0.94 -1.44 -5.26
N GLU A 219 -0.03 -1.26 -6.13
CA GLU A 219 0.07 -0.49 -7.36
C GLU A 219 0.41 0.97 -7.07
N GLU A 220 -0.45 1.69 -6.38
CA GLU A 220 -0.34 3.13 -6.17
C GLU A 220 0.91 3.50 -5.34
N ILE A 221 1.23 2.68 -4.34
CA ILE A 221 2.45 2.90 -3.56
C ILE A 221 3.70 2.58 -4.37
N LEU A 222 3.65 1.56 -5.24
CA LEU A 222 4.77 1.25 -6.13
C LEU A 222 4.95 2.33 -7.19
N HIS A 223 3.88 2.89 -7.76
CA HIS A 223 3.96 4.05 -8.67
C HIS A 223 4.76 5.18 -8.04
N LEU A 224 4.41 5.57 -6.80
CA LEU A 224 5.12 6.61 -6.09
C LEU A 224 6.59 6.26 -5.83
N VAL A 225 6.88 5.04 -5.36
CA VAL A 225 8.25 4.59 -5.10
C VAL A 225 9.06 4.48 -6.39
N GLN A 226 8.45 4.03 -7.48
CA GLN A 226 9.12 3.92 -8.78
C GLN A 226 9.40 5.30 -9.36
N ALA A 227 8.40 6.17 -9.47
CA ALA A 227 8.52 7.50 -10.05
C ALA A 227 9.45 8.41 -9.25
N GLN A 228 9.39 8.37 -7.91
CA GLN A 228 10.11 9.32 -7.06
C GLN A 228 11.38 8.74 -6.42
N GLY A 229 11.57 7.42 -6.45
CA GLY A 229 12.71 6.76 -5.80
C GLY A 229 13.59 5.94 -6.75
N ILE A 230 12.99 5.13 -7.62
CA ILE A 230 13.71 4.20 -8.51
C ILE A 230 14.16 4.89 -9.80
N ALA A 231 13.23 5.53 -10.51
CA ALA A 231 13.50 6.15 -11.81
C ALA A 231 14.55 7.29 -11.75
N PRO A 232 14.46 8.25 -10.81
CA PRO A 232 15.43 9.33 -10.74
C PRO A 232 16.80 8.91 -10.16
N ASN A 233 16.92 7.69 -9.65
CA ASN A 233 18.13 7.24 -8.98
C ASN A 233 19.12 6.61 -9.96
N THR A 234 20.34 7.15 -10.00
CA THR A 234 21.39 6.67 -10.91
C THR A 234 21.78 5.19 -10.70
N ALA A 235 21.58 4.66 -9.48
CA ALA A 235 21.90 3.25 -9.19
C ALA A 235 20.85 2.29 -9.78
N THR A 236 19.63 2.76 -10.01
CA THR A 236 18.51 1.97 -10.55
C THR A 236 18.05 2.44 -11.94
N ALA A 237 18.71 3.44 -12.53
CA ALA A 237 18.37 3.97 -13.85
C ALA A 237 18.40 2.89 -14.96
N ALA A 238 19.34 1.95 -14.90
CA ALA A 238 19.39 0.84 -15.85
C ALA A 238 18.15 -0.06 -15.72
N LEU A 239 17.74 -0.39 -14.50
CA LEU A 239 16.53 -1.15 -14.24
C LEU A 239 15.29 -0.43 -14.77
N GLN A 240 15.15 0.86 -14.50
CA GLN A 240 14.02 1.67 -15.01
C GLN A 240 13.99 1.67 -16.54
N ASN A 241 15.14 1.84 -17.19
CA ASN A 241 15.24 1.80 -18.65
C ASN A 241 14.86 0.42 -19.23
N ASP A 242 15.25 -0.66 -18.56
CA ASP A 242 14.91 -2.02 -18.98
C ASP A 242 13.40 -2.26 -18.86
N ILE A 243 12.77 -1.85 -17.75
CA ILE A 243 11.31 -1.94 -17.55
C ILE A 243 10.58 -1.16 -18.64
N GLN A 244 10.97 0.09 -18.87
CA GLN A 244 10.38 0.96 -19.89
C GLN A 244 10.51 0.36 -21.30
N ALA A 245 11.69 -0.13 -21.67
CA ALA A 245 11.93 -0.73 -22.98
C ALA A 245 11.11 -2.00 -23.19
N HIS A 246 10.95 -2.82 -22.15
CA HIS A 246 10.17 -4.03 -22.20
C HIS A 246 8.66 -3.73 -22.35
N ALA A 247 8.12 -2.82 -21.54
CA ALA A 247 6.71 -2.40 -21.65
C ALA A 247 6.41 -1.84 -23.06
N LEU A 248 7.30 -1.01 -23.61
CA LEU A 248 7.16 -0.47 -24.96
C LEU A 248 7.25 -1.58 -26.03
N SER A 249 8.12 -2.59 -25.84
CA SER A 249 8.20 -3.76 -26.74
C SER A 249 6.90 -4.55 -26.75
N ILE A 250 6.29 -4.78 -25.58
CA ILE A 250 4.98 -5.44 -25.46
C ILE A 250 3.92 -4.64 -26.22
N TYR A 251 3.86 -3.34 -26.04
CA TYR A 251 2.90 -2.50 -26.77
C TYR A 251 3.07 -2.61 -28.29
N ASN A 252 4.30 -2.57 -28.79
CA ASN A 252 4.59 -2.72 -30.23
C ASN A 252 4.17 -4.11 -30.76
N ASP A 253 4.31 -5.15 -29.95
CA ASP A 253 3.87 -6.49 -30.28
C ASP A 253 2.33 -6.59 -30.34
N ILE A 254 1.61 -5.92 -29.42
CA ILE A 254 0.14 -5.77 -29.48
C ILE A 254 -0.27 -5.13 -30.81
N GLN A 255 0.33 -4.01 -31.20
CA GLN A 255 0.03 -3.31 -32.45
C GLN A 255 0.30 -4.18 -33.69
N SER A 256 1.21 -5.14 -33.56
CA SER A 256 1.54 -6.12 -34.59
C SER A 256 0.67 -7.39 -34.56
N GLY A 257 -0.32 -7.44 -33.65
CA GLY A 257 -1.25 -8.58 -33.51
C GLY A 257 -0.64 -9.83 -32.85
N LYS A 258 0.51 -9.69 -32.16
CA LYS A 258 1.15 -10.80 -31.46
C LYS A 258 0.52 -11.00 -30.08
N PRO A 259 0.46 -12.24 -29.57
CA PRO A 259 0.07 -12.48 -28.19
C PRO A 259 1.13 -11.93 -27.22
N THR A 260 0.66 -11.24 -26.16
CA THR A 260 1.52 -10.63 -25.15
C THR A 260 1.02 -10.95 -23.75
N VAL A 261 1.89 -10.84 -22.74
CA VAL A 261 1.54 -11.03 -21.34
C VAL A 261 0.76 -9.86 -20.76
N TRP A 262 0.91 -8.66 -21.30
CA TRP A 262 0.21 -7.46 -20.89
C TRP A 262 -0.55 -6.87 -22.08
N ARG A 263 -1.82 -6.51 -21.89
CA ARG A 263 -2.72 -6.12 -22.98
C ARG A 263 -3.59 -4.94 -22.60
N PRO A 264 -2.98 -3.77 -22.32
CA PRO A 264 -3.74 -2.54 -22.08
C PRO A 264 -4.56 -2.19 -23.31
N THR A 265 -5.70 -1.55 -23.12
CA THR A 265 -6.50 -1.02 -24.21
C THR A 265 -5.84 0.19 -24.87
N GLN A 266 -6.31 0.57 -26.07
CA GLN A 266 -5.84 1.83 -26.68
C GLN A 266 -6.21 3.04 -25.85
N TYR A 267 -7.34 2.99 -25.11
CA TYR A 267 -7.76 4.04 -24.19
C TYR A 267 -6.75 4.21 -23.05
N ASP A 268 -6.38 3.11 -22.37
CA ASP A 268 -5.40 3.14 -21.28
C ASP A 268 -4.07 3.76 -21.77
N TRP A 269 -3.61 3.32 -22.96
CA TRP A 269 -2.37 3.83 -23.52
C TRP A 269 -2.40 5.32 -23.86
N ASP A 270 -3.53 5.82 -24.37
CA ASP A 270 -3.69 7.24 -24.71
C ASP A 270 -3.83 8.08 -23.44
N ASP A 271 -4.46 7.56 -22.39
CA ASP A 271 -4.58 8.17 -21.08
C ASP A 271 -3.20 8.35 -20.44
N TRP A 272 -2.40 7.30 -20.36
CA TRP A 272 -1.03 7.37 -19.81
C TRP A 272 -0.12 8.33 -20.58
N LYS A 273 -0.30 8.47 -21.89
CA LYS A 273 0.40 9.50 -22.67
C LYS A 273 -0.06 10.90 -22.32
N SER A 274 -1.32 11.08 -21.95
CA SER A 274 -1.82 12.39 -21.54
C SER A 274 -1.23 12.81 -20.19
N ASP A 275 -0.97 11.84 -19.29
CA ASP A 275 -0.29 12.05 -18.00
C ASP A 275 1.17 12.49 -18.19
N ASP A 276 1.81 12.04 -19.26
CA ASP A 276 3.19 12.37 -19.60
C ASP A 276 3.34 13.76 -20.27
N PHE A 277 2.49 14.72 -19.92
CA PHE A 277 2.44 16.05 -20.55
C PHE A 277 3.67 16.93 -20.30
N ASP A 278 4.45 16.67 -19.24
CA ASP A 278 5.72 17.37 -18.95
C ASP A 278 6.94 16.50 -19.27
N PRO A 279 7.58 16.67 -20.44
CA PRO A 279 8.74 15.87 -20.84
C PRO A 279 9.95 15.96 -19.90
N GLU A 280 10.09 17.06 -19.15
CA GLU A 280 11.18 17.19 -18.18
C GLU A 280 10.89 16.38 -16.90
N SER A 281 9.63 16.27 -16.52
CA SER A 281 9.19 15.34 -15.46
C SER A 281 9.42 13.91 -15.89
N VAL A 282 8.94 13.51 -17.06
CA VAL A 282 9.07 12.14 -17.61
C VAL A 282 10.54 11.67 -17.68
N LYS A 283 11.48 12.54 -18.01
CA LYS A 283 12.91 12.20 -17.98
C LYS A 283 13.40 11.82 -16.59
N GLN A 284 12.77 12.34 -15.54
CA GLN A 284 13.16 12.10 -14.15
C GLN A 284 12.39 10.93 -13.52
N THR A 285 11.13 10.80 -13.85
CA THR A 285 10.22 9.83 -13.21
C THR A 285 10.00 8.56 -14.03
N GLY A 286 10.32 8.57 -15.31
CA GLY A 286 9.92 7.57 -16.30
C GLY A 286 8.51 7.84 -16.84
N PRO A 287 8.13 7.25 -17.97
CA PRO A 287 6.80 7.40 -18.54
C PRO A 287 5.77 6.54 -17.81
N SER A 288 4.54 7.04 -17.72
CA SER A 288 3.43 6.43 -16.97
C SER A 288 3.20 4.96 -17.35
N TYR A 289 3.20 4.61 -18.63
CA TYR A 289 3.03 3.21 -19.06
C TYR A 289 4.05 2.24 -18.44
N SER A 290 5.24 2.71 -18.07
CA SER A 290 6.25 1.86 -17.42
C SER A 290 5.94 1.61 -15.95
N HIS A 291 5.22 2.51 -15.32
CA HIS A 291 4.74 2.36 -13.95
C HIS A 291 3.58 1.37 -13.92
N GLU A 292 2.60 1.53 -14.81
CA GLU A 292 1.44 0.65 -14.95
C GLU A 292 1.85 -0.80 -15.23
N TYR A 293 2.74 -0.99 -16.20
CA TYR A 293 3.26 -2.32 -16.48
C TYR A 293 3.94 -2.96 -15.27
N PHE A 294 4.80 -2.21 -14.58
CA PHE A 294 5.56 -2.77 -13.47
C PHE A 294 4.68 -3.05 -12.25
N ALA A 295 3.68 -2.21 -12.01
CA ALA A 295 2.66 -2.43 -10.98
C ALA A 295 1.79 -3.65 -11.29
N ALA A 296 1.34 -3.81 -12.54
CA ALA A 296 0.58 -4.98 -12.98
C ALA A 296 1.36 -6.29 -12.77
N ALA A 297 2.64 -6.30 -13.12
CA ALA A 297 3.52 -7.43 -12.87
C ALA A 297 3.73 -7.67 -11.35
N PHE A 298 3.89 -6.62 -10.56
CA PHE A 298 4.08 -6.74 -9.11
C PHE A 298 2.82 -7.26 -8.40
N GLU A 299 1.63 -6.81 -8.78
CA GLU A 299 0.36 -7.34 -8.26
C GLU A 299 0.19 -8.84 -8.56
N ALA A 300 0.53 -9.27 -9.78
CA ALA A 300 0.54 -10.69 -10.13
C ALA A 300 1.55 -11.47 -9.26
N TYR A 301 2.75 -10.94 -9.09
CA TYR A 301 3.80 -11.52 -8.25
C TYR A 301 3.39 -11.65 -6.78
N MET A 302 2.63 -10.69 -6.25
CA MET A 302 2.15 -10.69 -4.86
C MET A 302 0.77 -11.35 -4.68
N GLY A 303 0.21 -11.96 -5.74
CA GLY A 303 -1.04 -12.71 -5.70
C GLY A 303 -2.30 -11.85 -5.67
N VAL A 304 -2.20 -10.55 -5.81
CA VAL A 304 -3.35 -9.62 -5.86
C VAL A 304 -4.16 -9.88 -7.13
N ALA A 305 -3.51 -9.95 -8.29
CA ALA A 305 -4.16 -10.24 -9.56
C ALA A 305 -4.99 -11.54 -9.53
N LYS A 306 -4.43 -12.60 -8.96
CA LYS A 306 -5.15 -13.88 -8.82
C LYS A 306 -6.32 -13.79 -7.84
N ALA A 307 -6.16 -13.06 -6.74
CA ALA A 307 -7.23 -12.83 -5.78
C ALA A 307 -8.37 -11.99 -6.39
N ASN A 308 -8.05 -11.01 -7.24
CA ASN A 308 -9.02 -10.21 -7.98
C ASN A 308 -9.68 -10.99 -9.13
N GLY A 309 -9.08 -12.09 -9.59
CA GLY A 309 -9.57 -12.91 -10.70
C GLY A 309 -9.16 -12.40 -12.08
N HIS A 310 -8.45 -11.30 -12.16
CA HIS A 310 -7.89 -10.71 -13.38
C HIS A 310 -6.63 -9.90 -13.05
N GLY A 311 -5.75 -9.73 -14.02
CA GLY A 311 -4.59 -8.86 -13.88
C GLY A 311 -4.91 -7.41 -14.21
N LEU A 312 -4.15 -6.51 -13.59
CA LEU A 312 -4.23 -5.08 -13.83
C LEU A 312 -3.95 -4.79 -15.32
N ASP A 313 -4.75 -3.92 -15.92
CA ASP A 313 -4.64 -3.46 -17.32
C ASP A 313 -4.42 -4.59 -18.32
N GLY A 314 -5.14 -5.70 -18.11
CA GLY A 314 -5.06 -6.86 -18.97
C GLY A 314 -3.78 -7.69 -18.85
N TYR A 315 -3.06 -7.62 -17.72
CA TYR A 315 -1.93 -8.52 -17.45
C TYR A 315 -2.41 -9.97 -17.37
N GLN A 316 -1.81 -10.87 -18.11
CA GLN A 316 -2.37 -12.23 -18.34
C GLN A 316 -1.88 -13.27 -17.33
N ALA A 317 -0.65 -13.13 -16.83
CA ALA A 317 -0.14 -13.97 -15.77
C ALA A 317 -0.70 -13.50 -14.42
N LEU A 318 -1.35 -14.38 -13.67
CA LEU A 318 -2.01 -14.02 -12.41
C LEU A 318 -1.23 -14.50 -11.18
N THR A 319 -0.23 -15.34 -11.38
CA THR A 319 0.61 -15.92 -10.30
C THR A 319 2.09 -15.88 -10.64
N ARG A 320 2.94 -16.02 -9.64
CA ARG A 320 4.41 -16.11 -9.85
C ARG A 320 4.82 -17.25 -10.75
N GLU A 321 4.14 -18.39 -10.67
CA GLU A 321 4.40 -19.56 -11.48
C GLU A 321 4.06 -19.29 -12.94
N GLU A 322 2.94 -18.65 -13.22
CA GLU A 322 2.54 -18.23 -14.56
C GLU A 322 3.52 -17.18 -15.11
N MET A 323 3.95 -16.20 -14.30
CA MET A 323 4.92 -15.19 -14.70
C MET A 323 6.28 -15.77 -15.07
N GLN A 324 6.75 -16.83 -14.40
CA GLN A 324 8.02 -17.48 -14.74
C GLN A 324 8.06 -17.96 -16.21
N THR A 325 6.91 -18.29 -16.78
CA THR A 325 6.79 -18.74 -18.16
C THR A 325 6.44 -17.61 -19.12
N GLN A 326 5.55 -16.69 -18.69
CA GLN A 326 4.98 -15.67 -19.57
C GLN A 326 5.76 -14.36 -19.52
N ASP A 327 6.40 -14.02 -18.38
CA ASP A 327 7.17 -12.80 -18.17
C ASP A 327 8.34 -13.01 -17.19
N PRO A 328 9.31 -13.85 -17.53
CA PRO A 328 10.44 -14.13 -16.66
C PRO A 328 11.31 -12.90 -16.37
N GLN A 329 11.26 -11.89 -17.24
CA GLN A 329 11.99 -10.63 -17.04
C GLN A 329 11.42 -9.84 -15.86
N ALA A 330 10.10 -9.69 -15.77
CA ALA A 330 9.46 -9.05 -14.62
C ALA A 330 9.76 -9.79 -13.31
N VAL A 331 9.74 -11.13 -13.33
CA VAL A 331 10.14 -11.95 -12.16
C VAL A 331 11.56 -11.63 -11.71
N ASP A 332 12.50 -11.52 -12.64
CA ASP A 332 13.92 -11.21 -12.36
C ASP A 332 14.07 -9.82 -11.72
N TRP A 333 13.36 -8.81 -12.22
CA TRP A 333 13.40 -7.47 -11.67
C TRP A 333 12.76 -7.38 -10.29
N ILE A 334 11.56 -7.95 -10.14
CA ILE A 334 10.82 -7.91 -8.88
C ILE A 334 11.59 -8.67 -7.80
N SER A 335 12.01 -9.91 -8.06
CA SER A 335 12.77 -10.71 -7.10
C SER A 335 14.17 -10.17 -6.83
N GLY A 336 14.75 -9.45 -7.80
CA GLY A 336 16.03 -8.75 -7.64
C GLY A 336 15.95 -7.45 -6.87
N LEU A 337 14.74 -6.90 -6.65
CA LEU A 337 14.52 -5.63 -5.95
C LEU A 337 13.76 -5.80 -4.64
N PHE A 338 12.73 -6.64 -4.58
CA PHE A 338 11.82 -6.78 -3.45
C PHE A 338 11.84 -8.19 -2.84
N HIS A 339 11.61 -8.25 -1.53
CA HIS A 339 11.41 -9.52 -0.87
C HIS A 339 10.20 -10.27 -1.44
N GLY A 340 10.35 -11.56 -1.63
CA GLY A 340 9.27 -12.41 -2.09
C GLY A 340 8.17 -12.64 -1.04
N TYR A 341 8.45 -12.37 0.23
CA TYR A 341 7.52 -12.42 1.36
C TYR A 341 7.40 -11.06 2.00
N LEU A 342 6.21 -10.72 2.49
CA LEU A 342 5.93 -9.43 3.13
C LEU A 342 6.72 -9.29 4.44
N GLN A 343 7.43 -8.20 4.60
CA GLN A 343 8.38 -8.00 5.71
C GLN A 343 7.74 -7.34 6.93
N TYR A 344 6.54 -6.80 6.80
CA TYR A 344 5.81 -6.19 7.91
C TYR A 344 4.97 -7.23 8.68
N THR A 345 4.48 -6.86 9.85
CA THR A 345 3.46 -7.61 10.58
C THR A 345 2.08 -7.19 10.06
N ALA A 346 1.34 -8.15 9.48
CA ALA A 346 -0.04 -7.94 9.07
C ALA A 346 -0.96 -7.96 10.28
N ASN A 347 -1.83 -6.95 10.40
CA ASN A 347 -2.89 -6.95 11.41
C ASN A 347 -4.12 -7.66 10.81
N ILE A 348 -4.52 -8.76 11.42
CA ILE A 348 -5.66 -9.56 10.93
C ILE A 348 -6.93 -9.09 11.63
N ASP A 349 -7.87 -8.54 10.90
CA ASP A 349 -9.18 -8.14 11.41
C ASP A 349 -10.02 -9.39 11.72
N SER A 350 -10.16 -9.70 13.01
CA SER A 350 -10.95 -10.85 13.46
C SER A 350 -12.44 -10.72 13.11
N ALA A 351 -12.99 -9.52 13.08
CA ALA A 351 -14.37 -9.28 12.71
C ALA A 351 -14.63 -9.60 11.24
N GLY A 352 -13.71 -9.21 10.35
CA GLY A 352 -13.76 -9.54 8.92
C GLY A 352 -13.66 -11.05 8.67
N VAL A 353 -12.72 -11.73 9.35
CA VAL A 353 -12.57 -13.19 9.28
C VAL A 353 -13.83 -13.92 9.76
N LYS A 354 -14.43 -13.47 10.84
CA LYS A 354 -15.70 -14.02 11.37
C LYS A 354 -16.83 -13.87 10.35
N LEU A 355 -16.98 -12.70 9.77
CA LEU A 355 -18.00 -12.43 8.77
C LEU A 355 -17.82 -13.31 7.53
N TYR A 356 -16.59 -13.45 7.04
CA TYR A 356 -16.25 -14.32 5.92
C TYR A 356 -16.58 -15.79 6.24
N THR A 357 -16.15 -16.28 7.40
CA THR A 357 -16.37 -17.66 7.84
C THR A 357 -17.87 -17.98 7.96
N GLU A 358 -18.65 -17.10 8.57
CA GLU A 358 -20.09 -17.29 8.72
C GLU A 358 -20.81 -17.43 7.36
N LYS A 359 -20.33 -16.72 6.34
CA LYS A 359 -20.89 -16.81 5.00
C LYS A 359 -20.43 -18.05 4.24
N THR A 360 -19.16 -18.41 4.34
CA THR A 360 -18.56 -19.49 3.53
C THR A 360 -18.68 -20.87 4.19
N ASN A 361 -18.64 -20.93 5.53
CA ASN A 361 -18.70 -22.15 6.31
C ASN A 361 -19.37 -21.91 7.68
N PRO A 362 -20.70 -21.65 7.72
CA PRO A 362 -21.42 -21.26 8.92
C PRO A 362 -21.23 -22.23 10.08
N GLY A 363 -21.12 -21.71 11.32
CA GLY A 363 -21.01 -22.48 12.53
C GLY A 363 -19.62 -23.08 12.77
N THR A 364 -18.62 -22.74 12.00
CA THR A 364 -17.22 -23.11 12.26
C THR A 364 -16.47 -21.96 12.98
N VAL A 365 -15.34 -22.30 13.62
CA VAL A 365 -14.50 -21.28 14.25
C VAL A 365 -13.89 -20.39 13.17
N PRO A 366 -13.97 -19.05 13.28
CA PRO A 366 -13.33 -18.15 12.37
C PRO A 366 -11.85 -18.50 12.20
N THR A 367 -11.41 -18.66 10.96
CA THR A 367 -10.04 -19.12 10.67
C THR A 367 -9.42 -18.26 9.56
N PHE A 368 -8.31 -17.61 9.87
CA PHE A 368 -7.46 -16.97 8.86
C PHE A 368 -6.37 -17.95 8.44
N ARG A 369 -6.27 -18.18 7.14
CA ARG A 369 -5.28 -19.10 6.58
C ARG A 369 -4.26 -18.33 5.75
N MET A 370 -2.96 -18.53 6.03
CA MET A 370 -1.89 -17.86 5.30
C MET A 370 -1.57 -18.54 3.95
N ALA A 371 -1.76 -19.85 3.85
CA ALA A 371 -1.49 -20.58 2.60
C ALA A 371 -2.66 -21.49 2.22
N PRO A 372 -2.79 -21.90 0.94
CA PRO A 372 -3.74 -22.91 0.52
C PRO A 372 -3.62 -24.18 1.35
N ASN A 373 -4.75 -24.83 1.65
CA ASN A 373 -4.71 -26.05 2.44
C ASN A 373 -4.14 -27.23 1.61
N LYS A 374 -3.74 -28.30 2.35
CA LYS A 374 -3.15 -29.51 1.75
C LYS A 374 -4.11 -30.31 0.88
N ASP A 375 -5.41 -30.10 1.04
CA ASP A 375 -6.46 -30.77 0.28
C ASP A 375 -6.74 -30.09 -1.06
N GLY A 376 -5.98 -29.07 -1.42
CA GLY A 376 -6.09 -28.32 -2.68
C GLY A 376 -7.25 -27.31 -2.70
N LEU A 377 -7.96 -27.12 -1.57
CA LEU A 377 -8.93 -26.05 -1.44
C LEU A 377 -8.19 -24.72 -1.29
N ILE A 378 -8.37 -23.82 -2.24
CA ILE A 378 -7.79 -22.50 -2.24
C ILE A 378 -8.89 -21.50 -1.95
N GLU A 379 -8.80 -20.87 -0.78
CA GLU A 379 -9.60 -19.70 -0.48
C GLU A 379 -9.08 -18.53 -1.32
N ALA A 380 -9.97 -17.71 -1.87
CA ALA A 380 -9.57 -16.61 -2.76
C ALA A 380 -8.52 -15.67 -2.11
N TYR A 381 -8.64 -15.39 -0.81
CA TYR A 381 -7.67 -14.55 -0.10
C TYR A 381 -6.30 -15.21 0.07
N THR A 382 -6.16 -16.54 0.03
CA THR A 382 -4.86 -17.21 0.22
C THR A 382 -3.85 -16.89 -0.87
N TYR A 383 -4.29 -16.42 -2.03
CA TYR A 383 -3.38 -15.93 -3.06
C TYR A 383 -2.55 -14.73 -2.57
N LYS A 384 -3.14 -13.82 -1.77
CA LYS A 384 -2.46 -12.68 -1.14
C LYS A 384 -1.78 -13.09 0.16
N SER A 385 -2.47 -13.80 1.04
CA SER A 385 -2.01 -14.13 2.39
C SER A 385 -0.86 -15.12 2.43
N GLN A 386 -0.63 -15.92 1.37
CA GLN A 386 0.45 -16.89 1.32
C GLN A 386 1.86 -16.27 1.41
N TRP A 387 1.97 -14.97 1.14
CA TRP A 387 3.24 -14.24 1.21
C TRP A 387 3.46 -13.56 2.57
N LEU A 388 2.50 -13.66 3.49
CA LEU A 388 2.67 -13.21 4.88
C LEU A 388 3.61 -14.15 5.64
N THR A 389 4.40 -13.59 6.55
CA THR A 389 5.22 -14.36 7.50
C THR A 389 5.02 -13.91 8.93
N LYS A 390 4.39 -12.74 9.15
CA LYS A 390 4.14 -12.18 10.48
C LYS A 390 2.72 -11.67 10.55
N VAL A 391 1.94 -12.19 11.48
CA VAL A 391 0.56 -11.80 11.68
C VAL A 391 0.25 -11.52 13.15
N LYS A 392 -0.61 -10.52 13.36
CA LYS A 392 -1.16 -10.16 14.65
C LYS A 392 -2.67 -10.12 14.54
N ILE A 393 -3.36 -10.83 15.41
CA ILE A 393 -4.81 -10.77 15.50
C ILE A 393 -5.20 -9.45 16.18
N ILE A 394 -6.07 -8.68 15.56
CA ILE A 394 -6.71 -7.49 16.14
C ILE A 394 -8.21 -7.74 16.32
N GLY A 395 -8.88 -6.85 17.04
CA GLY A 395 -10.32 -7.00 17.35
C GLY A 395 -10.57 -7.93 18.53
N ASP A 396 -11.85 -8.23 18.76
CA ASP A 396 -12.35 -8.83 20.01
C ASP A 396 -12.96 -10.24 19.86
N ASP A 397 -12.77 -10.89 18.71
CA ASP A 397 -13.26 -12.25 18.48
C ASP A 397 -12.14 -13.27 18.64
N ALA A 398 -12.47 -14.44 19.21
CA ALA A 398 -11.60 -15.61 19.19
C ALA A 398 -11.51 -16.17 17.77
N MET A 399 -10.33 -16.57 17.33
CA MET A 399 -10.13 -17.12 16.01
C MET A 399 -8.92 -18.04 15.90
N ASN A 400 -8.90 -18.85 14.83
CA ASN A 400 -7.74 -19.63 14.45
C ASN A 400 -6.88 -18.88 13.43
N VAL A 401 -5.57 -19.09 13.51
CA VAL A 401 -4.63 -18.71 12.45
C VAL A 401 -3.85 -19.94 12.02
N ILE A 402 -3.78 -20.17 10.72
CA ILE A 402 -3.00 -21.27 10.13
C ILE A 402 -1.89 -20.65 9.28
N GLY A 403 -0.64 -20.98 9.61
CA GLY A 403 0.58 -20.49 8.95
C GLY A 403 0.83 -21.08 7.56
N ASN A 404 2.05 -20.91 7.10
CA ASN A 404 2.57 -21.46 5.85
C ASN A 404 3.89 -22.23 6.09
N ASP A 405 4.61 -22.60 5.03
CA ASP A 405 5.87 -23.35 5.14
C ASP A 405 7.08 -22.49 5.54
N GLN A 406 6.89 -21.22 5.86
CA GLN A 406 7.96 -20.29 6.26
C GLN A 406 8.11 -20.21 7.78
N ASN A 407 9.18 -19.55 8.22
CA ASN A 407 9.33 -19.18 9.63
C ASN A 407 8.31 -18.09 9.97
N ASN A 408 7.21 -18.46 10.61
CA ASN A 408 6.15 -17.52 10.91
C ASN A 408 6.29 -16.90 12.31
N THR A 409 5.74 -15.69 12.46
CA THR A 409 5.60 -15.01 13.73
C THR A 409 4.14 -14.65 13.94
N PHE A 410 3.60 -15.02 15.11
CA PHE A 410 2.19 -14.81 15.46
C PHE A 410 2.07 -14.02 16.75
N GLU A 411 1.03 -13.19 16.85
CA GLU A 411 0.61 -12.53 18.08
C GLU A 411 -0.93 -12.60 18.16
N GLY A 412 -1.44 -13.07 19.30
CA GLY A 412 -2.87 -13.14 19.57
C GLY A 412 -3.48 -11.82 20.01
N ASN A 413 -4.80 -11.82 20.23
CA ASN A 413 -5.53 -10.72 20.85
C ASN A 413 -5.89 -11.03 22.33
N SER A 414 -6.94 -10.42 22.87
CA SER A 414 -7.39 -10.64 24.25
C SER A 414 -8.32 -11.85 24.43
N LYS A 415 -8.53 -12.65 23.38
CA LYS A 415 -9.42 -13.83 23.37
C LYS A 415 -8.61 -15.11 23.20
N ASP A 416 -9.29 -16.24 23.41
CA ASP A 416 -8.70 -17.56 23.21
C ASP A 416 -8.48 -17.80 21.71
N ASN A 417 -7.23 -17.99 21.30
CA ASN A 417 -6.87 -18.21 19.90
C ASN A 417 -6.26 -19.62 19.74
N SER A 418 -6.42 -20.21 18.55
CA SER A 418 -5.68 -21.41 18.16
C SER A 418 -4.74 -21.09 17.00
N ILE A 419 -3.45 -21.28 17.22
CA ILE A 419 -2.39 -20.93 16.26
C ILE A 419 -1.72 -22.21 15.78
N TYR A 420 -1.76 -22.45 14.48
CA TYR A 420 -1.13 -23.58 13.80
C TYR A 420 0.04 -23.07 12.98
N GLY A 421 1.27 -23.34 13.42
CA GLY A 421 2.49 -22.82 12.78
C GLY A 421 2.78 -23.43 11.43
N GLU A 422 2.34 -24.69 11.18
CA GLU A 422 2.66 -25.48 9.99
C GLU A 422 4.18 -25.72 9.83
N GLY A 423 4.77 -25.36 8.65
CA GLY A 423 6.20 -25.55 8.41
C GLY A 423 7.09 -24.47 9.03
N GLY A 424 8.41 -24.65 8.89
CA GLY A 424 9.41 -23.69 9.37
C GLY A 424 9.67 -23.70 10.87
N ILE A 425 10.34 -22.66 11.36
CA ILE A 425 10.59 -22.38 12.79
C ILE A 425 9.71 -21.22 13.23
N ASN A 426 8.65 -21.53 13.95
CA ASN A 426 7.60 -20.58 14.27
C ASN A 426 7.76 -19.96 15.65
N THR A 427 7.41 -18.70 15.79
CA THR A 427 7.48 -17.94 17.03
C THR A 427 6.12 -17.34 17.36
N TYR A 428 5.68 -17.54 18.60
CA TYR A 428 4.52 -16.85 19.16
C TYR A 428 4.99 -15.74 20.10
N ILE A 429 4.49 -14.52 19.89
CA ILE A 429 4.84 -13.33 20.68
C ILE A 429 3.80 -13.13 21.78
N VAL A 430 4.30 -12.95 23.02
CA VAL A 430 3.50 -12.66 24.20
C VAL A 430 3.92 -11.31 24.79
N PRO A 431 3.03 -10.32 24.94
CA PRO A 431 3.36 -8.99 25.44
C PRO A 431 3.52 -8.92 26.97
N HIS A 432 3.87 -10.05 27.60
CA HIS A 432 4.06 -10.22 29.06
C HIS A 432 5.41 -10.83 29.36
N LYS A 433 5.84 -10.80 30.64
CA LYS A 433 6.98 -11.58 31.11
C LYS A 433 6.58 -13.03 31.34
N LEU A 434 7.50 -13.97 31.17
CA LEU A 434 7.23 -15.38 31.40
C LEU A 434 6.67 -15.63 32.81
N ALA A 435 7.18 -14.93 33.83
CA ALA A 435 6.73 -15.11 35.21
C ALA A 435 5.27 -14.67 35.48
N GLU A 436 4.66 -13.96 34.55
CA GLU A 436 3.26 -13.47 34.63
C GLU A 436 2.29 -14.47 33.96
N CYS A 437 2.82 -15.48 33.25
CA CYS A 437 2.06 -16.39 32.41
C CYS A 437 2.13 -17.83 32.90
N THR A 438 1.12 -18.63 32.56
CA THR A 438 1.11 -20.08 32.69
C THR A 438 1.34 -20.70 31.32
N VAL A 439 2.36 -21.56 31.20
CA VAL A 439 2.67 -22.30 29.98
C VAL A 439 2.58 -23.79 30.28
N ILE A 440 1.71 -24.50 29.57
CA ILE A 440 1.49 -25.93 29.76
C ILE A 440 1.69 -26.66 28.44
N LYS A 441 2.58 -27.65 28.40
CA LYS A 441 2.77 -28.51 27.22
C LYS A 441 2.03 -29.83 27.39
N ALA A 442 1.18 -30.15 26.44
CA ALA A 442 0.49 -31.43 26.29
C ALA A 442 0.60 -31.88 24.81
N LYS A 443 -0.50 -32.05 24.08
CA LYS A 443 -0.51 -32.25 22.63
C LYS A 443 -0.23 -30.95 21.87
N SER A 444 -0.69 -29.83 22.44
CA SER A 444 -0.40 -28.46 22.07
C SER A 444 0.37 -27.79 23.22
N VAL A 445 0.76 -26.54 23.02
CA VAL A 445 1.22 -25.71 24.13
C VAL A 445 0.15 -24.67 24.41
N SER A 446 -0.36 -24.69 25.64
CA SER A 446 -1.31 -23.69 26.11
C SER A 446 -0.55 -22.56 26.81
N VAL A 447 -0.89 -21.31 26.46
CA VAL A 447 -0.32 -20.08 27.03
C VAL A 447 -1.46 -19.23 27.57
N GLU A 448 -1.44 -18.95 28.86
CA GLU A 448 -2.39 -18.07 29.54
C GLU A 448 -1.64 -16.94 30.24
N CYS A 449 -1.96 -15.68 29.91
CA CYS A 449 -1.39 -14.50 30.54
C CYS A 449 -2.51 -13.50 30.91
N PRO A 450 -2.23 -12.49 31.75
CA PRO A 450 -3.23 -11.48 32.09
C PRO A 450 -3.78 -10.77 30.85
N ASN A 451 -5.09 -10.79 30.66
CA ASN A 451 -5.81 -10.13 29.56
C ASN A 451 -5.46 -10.58 28.13
N THR A 452 -4.92 -11.79 27.96
CA THR A 452 -4.65 -12.34 26.59
C THR A 452 -5.50 -13.55 26.24
N GLY A 453 -6.40 -13.99 27.12
CA GLY A 453 -7.09 -15.27 26.95
C GLY A 453 -6.17 -16.48 27.20
N THR A 454 -6.60 -17.65 26.75
CA THR A 454 -5.81 -18.88 26.75
C THR A 454 -5.59 -19.32 25.31
N ASP A 455 -4.36 -19.21 24.84
CA ASP A 455 -4.01 -19.53 23.47
C ASP A 455 -3.47 -20.95 23.33
N GLU A 456 -3.96 -21.67 22.32
CA GLU A 456 -3.52 -23.03 21.99
C GLU A 456 -2.57 -22.99 20.78
N LEU A 457 -1.34 -23.43 20.98
CA LEU A 457 -0.25 -23.35 20.01
C LEU A 457 0.12 -24.75 19.49
N TYR A 458 0.09 -24.90 18.16
CA TYR A 458 0.46 -26.11 17.44
C TYR A 458 1.61 -25.79 16.49
N ASP A 459 2.62 -26.64 16.42
CA ASP A 459 3.80 -26.48 15.56
C ASP A 459 4.53 -25.13 15.77
N ILE A 460 4.55 -24.65 17.02
CA ILE A 460 5.30 -23.48 17.46
C ILE A 460 6.56 -23.94 18.20
N GLN A 461 7.73 -23.46 17.79
CA GLN A 461 9.02 -23.82 18.39
C GLN A 461 9.46 -22.83 19.47
N ASN A 462 9.10 -21.57 19.34
CA ASN A 462 9.52 -20.51 20.24
C ASN A 462 8.33 -19.71 20.77
N ILE A 463 8.34 -19.36 22.05
CA ILE A 463 7.45 -18.36 22.64
C ILE A 463 8.32 -17.19 23.11
N GLN A 464 8.12 -16.02 22.52
CA GLN A 464 8.87 -14.81 22.84
C GLN A 464 8.10 -13.95 23.82
N PHE A 465 8.52 -13.94 25.07
CA PHE A 465 8.06 -13.03 26.12
C PHE A 465 8.84 -11.72 26.09
N THR A 466 8.40 -10.72 26.84
CA THR A 466 9.09 -9.41 26.89
C THR A 466 10.47 -9.48 27.53
N ASP A 467 10.73 -10.48 28.36
CA ASP A 467 11.96 -10.67 29.11
C ASP A 467 12.84 -11.83 28.61
N GLN A 468 12.26 -12.80 27.91
CA GLN A 468 13.00 -13.97 27.39
C GLN A 468 12.27 -14.71 26.27
N THR A 469 12.97 -15.59 25.59
CA THR A 469 12.40 -16.56 24.64
C THR A 469 12.45 -17.95 25.24
N LEU A 470 11.31 -18.65 25.23
CA LEU A 470 11.17 -20.02 25.67
C LEU A 470 11.21 -20.95 24.45
N ASP A 471 12.13 -21.88 24.43
CA ASP A 471 12.19 -22.97 23.45
C ASP A 471 11.21 -24.09 23.86
N VAL A 472 10.11 -24.19 23.14
CA VAL A 472 9.03 -25.15 23.39
C VAL A 472 9.49 -26.59 23.26
N THR A 473 10.54 -26.87 22.49
CA THR A 473 11.08 -28.22 22.30
C THR A 473 11.72 -28.78 23.58
N LYS A 474 12.06 -27.89 24.54
CA LYS A 474 12.70 -28.21 25.83
C LYS A 474 11.73 -28.29 27.02
N LEU A 475 10.43 -28.09 26.81
CA LEU A 475 9.39 -28.23 27.81
C LEU A 475 9.01 -29.69 28.09
#